data_99d58e8d750abe754a84632b8b9ad191
#
_entry.id   99d58e8d750abe754a84632b8b9ad191
#
_cell.length_a   1.000
_cell.length_b   1.000
_cell.length_c   1.000
_cell.angle_alpha   90.00
_cell.angle_beta   90.00
_cell.angle_gamma   90.00
#
_symmetry.space_group_name_H-M   'P 1'
#
loop_
_entity.id
_entity.type
_entity.pdbx_description
1 polymer ?
#
loop_
_entity_poly.entity_id
_entity_poly.type
_entity_poly.pdbx_seq_one_letter_code
_entity_poly.pdbx_strand_id
1 'polypeptide(L)'
;ASDVYKRQGFVYVKSGATLTIEAGSVIKGVSVSPGEKAASLIIEPGAKIIAEGTVDKPIVFTSDKEPGKRLTGDWGGLIICGNARVNRTNQPTIEGGPGTLYGNTTSDEFNAESSGKLKYVRIEFAGYPLEPDKEINGLTFGGVGSGTEVEFVQVSFSNDDSYEWFGGTVNAKHLIAYKGWDDDFDTDFGYTGKLQFLLSVRDKNIADTSDSNGFESDNAVSYTHLRAHET
;
A
#
# COMPACT_ATOMS: atom_id res chain seq x y z
N ALA A 1 -4.34 -9.45 26.10
CA ALA A 1 -4.27 -8.03 25.73
C ALA A 1 -3.55 -7.96 24.39
N SER A 2 -4.15 -7.29 23.39
CA SER A 2 -3.45 -7.02 22.15
C SER A 2 -2.43 -5.91 22.40
N ASP A 3 -1.20 -6.11 22.00
CA ASP A 3 -0.18 -5.06 22.12
C ASP A 3 -0.52 -3.92 21.15
N VAL A 4 -0.49 -2.69 21.65
CA VAL A 4 -0.72 -1.47 20.88
C VAL A 4 0.60 -0.75 20.70
N TYR A 5 1.04 -0.60 19.48
CA TYR A 5 2.26 0.12 19.12
C TYR A 5 1.90 1.44 18.45
N LYS A 6 2.44 2.56 18.94
CA LYS A 6 2.32 3.89 18.31
C LYS A 6 3.59 4.22 17.55
N ARG A 7 3.46 4.72 16.31
CA ARG A 7 4.57 5.13 15.45
C ARG A 7 4.33 6.54 14.94
N GLN A 8 5.38 7.35 14.95
CA GLN A 8 5.39 8.74 14.50
C GLN A 8 6.45 8.94 13.42
N GLY A 9 6.09 9.66 12.34
CA GLY A 9 6.94 9.89 11.19
C GLY A 9 7.24 8.62 10.39
N PHE A 10 8.20 8.70 9.50
CA PHE A 10 8.62 7.57 8.68
C PHE A 10 9.44 6.55 9.48
N VAL A 11 8.95 5.33 9.54
CA VAL A 11 9.60 4.20 10.21
C VAL A 11 10.06 3.21 9.15
N TYR A 12 11.36 2.92 9.13
CA TYR A 12 11.97 2.07 8.11
C TYR A 12 12.35 0.71 8.67
N VAL A 13 12.02 -0.34 7.93
CA VAL A 13 12.66 -1.65 8.06
C VAL A 13 13.76 -1.69 7.01
N LYS A 14 14.99 -1.63 7.47
CA LYS A 14 16.17 -1.49 6.60
C LYS A 14 16.54 -2.82 5.94
N SER A 15 17.17 -2.73 4.75
CA SER A 15 17.68 -3.89 4.00
C SER A 15 18.39 -4.89 4.93
N GLY A 16 18.08 -6.17 4.76
CA GLY A 16 18.59 -7.29 5.58
C GLY A 16 17.83 -7.50 6.90
N ALA A 17 16.95 -6.58 7.31
CA ALA A 17 16.13 -6.73 8.51
C ALA A 17 14.77 -7.39 8.20
N THR A 18 14.20 -8.06 9.18
CA THR A 18 12.84 -8.60 9.14
C THR A 18 12.03 -8.06 10.31
N LEU A 19 10.90 -7.43 10.00
CA LEU A 19 9.90 -7.05 10.98
C LEU A 19 8.85 -8.14 11.07
N THR A 20 8.71 -8.77 12.23
CA THR A 20 7.64 -9.73 12.50
C THR A 20 6.59 -9.11 13.40
N ILE A 21 5.32 -9.22 13.01
CA ILE A 21 4.18 -8.68 13.73
C ILE A 21 3.27 -9.85 14.12
N GLU A 22 3.00 -9.99 15.41
CA GLU A 22 2.18 -11.08 15.95
C GLU A 22 0.70 -10.90 15.61
N ALA A 23 0.01 -12.03 15.45
CA ALA A 23 -1.43 -12.05 15.19
C ALA A 23 -2.22 -11.35 16.30
N GLY A 24 -3.12 -10.45 15.92
CA GLY A 24 -3.94 -9.65 16.83
C GLY A 24 -3.28 -8.34 17.28
N SER A 25 -2.07 -8.03 16.78
CA SER A 25 -1.42 -6.74 17.06
C SER A 25 -2.20 -5.57 16.45
N VAL A 26 -2.21 -4.43 17.13
CA VAL A 26 -2.74 -3.17 16.63
C VAL A 26 -1.62 -2.14 16.57
N ILE A 27 -1.29 -1.73 15.36
CA ILE A 27 -0.27 -0.72 15.07
C ILE A 27 -0.99 0.59 14.78
N LYS A 28 -0.65 1.64 15.51
CA LYS A 28 -1.26 2.96 15.34
C LYS A 28 -0.28 3.94 14.71
N GLY A 29 -0.65 4.47 13.55
CA GLY A 29 0.00 5.63 12.96
C GLY A 29 -0.42 6.89 13.69
N VAL A 30 0.55 7.68 14.15
CA VAL A 30 0.26 8.95 14.82
C VAL A 30 -0.19 9.95 13.76
N SER A 31 -1.38 10.51 13.96
CA SER A 31 -1.89 11.57 13.12
C SER A 31 -1.11 12.86 13.34
N VAL A 32 -0.89 13.60 12.28
CA VAL A 32 -0.09 14.84 12.28
C VAL A 32 -0.92 16.02 11.77
N SER A 33 -0.43 17.22 12.01
CA SER A 33 -1.01 18.44 11.45
C SER A 33 -0.68 18.57 9.96
N PRO A 34 -1.49 19.28 9.16
CA PRO A 34 -1.18 19.55 7.77
C PRO A 34 0.24 20.12 7.58
N GLY A 35 1.00 19.53 6.66
CA GLY A 35 2.39 19.91 6.37
C GLY A 35 3.47 19.21 7.22
N GLU A 36 3.09 18.38 8.17
CA GLU A 36 4.01 17.53 8.91
C GLU A 36 4.13 16.15 8.22
N LYS A 37 5.24 15.43 8.47
CA LYS A 37 5.43 14.08 7.92
C LYS A 37 4.53 13.08 8.64
N ALA A 38 3.55 12.54 7.92
CA ALA A 38 2.68 11.49 8.45
C ALA A 38 3.45 10.23 8.84
N ALA A 39 2.93 9.53 9.84
CA ALA A 39 3.46 8.23 10.21
C ALA A 39 3.27 7.25 9.04
N SER A 40 4.33 6.60 8.59
CA SER A 40 4.27 5.52 7.60
C SER A 40 5.25 4.42 7.96
N LEU A 41 4.90 3.18 7.64
CA LEU A 41 5.82 2.05 7.78
C LEU A 41 6.37 1.68 6.41
N ILE A 42 7.69 1.76 6.25
CA ILE A 42 8.38 1.54 4.99
C ILE A 42 9.26 0.30 5.10
N ILE A 43 8.99 -0.69 4.28
CA ILE A 43 9.84 -1.87 4.10
C ILE A 43 10.74 -1.59 2.92
N GLU A 44 12.03 -1.38 3.16
CA GLU A 44 13.00 -1.08 2.09
C GLU A 44 13.34 -2.31 1.24
N PRO A 45 13.84 -2.14 0.01
CA PRO A 45 14.31 -3.26 -0.80
C PRO A 45 15.32 -4.12 -0.03
N GLY A 46 15.12 -5.44 -0.08
CA GLY A 46 15.94 -6.40 0.69
C GLY A 46 15.57 -6.54 2.18
N ALA A 47 14.59 -5.78 2.67
CA ALA A 47 13.98 -6.02 3.96
C ALA A 47 12.72 -6.89 3.84
N LYS A 48 12.18 -7.35 4.97
CA LYS A 48 10.96 -8.17 5.00
C LYS A 48 10.00 -7.72 6.09
N ILE A 49 8.70 -7.87 5.80
CA ILE A 49 7.63 -7.82 6.79
C ILE A 49 6.95 -9.19 6.86
N ILE A 50 6.80 -9.72 8.05
CA ILE A 50 6.00 -10.92 8.33
C ILE A 50 4.82 -10.48 9.20
N ALA A 51 3.69 -10.23 8.58
CA ALA A 51 2.44 -9.85 9.22
C ALA A 51 1.39 -10.92 8.92
N GLU A 52 1.43 -12.01 9.68
CA GLU A 52 0.54 -13.15 9.50
C GLU A 52 -0.47 -13.20 10.66
N GLY A 53 -1.61 -12.55 10.45
CA GLY A 53 -2.76 -12.63 11.33
C GLY A 53 -3.57 -13.91 11.10
N THR A 54 -4.72 -13.99 11.76
CA THR A 54 -5.72 -15.03 11.54
C THR A 54 -7.11 -14.41 11.43
N VAL A 55 -8.10 -15.19 11.02
CA VAL A 55 -9.50 -14.72 10.93
C VAL A 55 -10.02 -14.17 12.27
N ASP A 56 -9.62 -14.78 13.39
CA ASP A 56 -10.03 -14.38 14.72
C ASP A 56 -9.10 -13.35 15.36
N LYS A 57 -7.88 -13.20 14.83
CA LYS A 57 -6.85 -12.28 15.33
C LYS A 57 -6.16 -11.58 14.16
N PRO A 58 -6.87 -10.73 13.41
CA PRO A 58 -6.25 -9.96 12.34
C PRO A 58 -5.22 -8.99 12.92
N ILE A 59 -4.23 -8.64 12.10
CA ILE A 59 -3.31 -7.55 12.39
C ILE A 59 -3.94 -6.27 11.86
N VAL A 60 -3.96 -5.21 12.66
CA VAL A 60 -4.64 -3.96 12.31
C VAL A 60 -3.64 -2.79 12.34
N PHE A 61 -3.50 -2.11 11.21
CA PHE A 61 -2.85 -0.82 11.11
C PHE A 61 -3.94 0.26 11.04
N THR A 62 -3.91 1.27 11.90
CA THR A 62 -4.98 2.25 11.99
C THR A 62 -4.50 3.58 12.58
N SER A 63 -5.35 4.60 12.52
CA SER A 63 -5.12 5.90 13.17
C SER A 63 -5.01 5.78 14.70
N ASP A 64 -4.17 6.61 15.31
CA ASP A 64 -4.06 6.70 16.77
C ASP A 64 -5.21 7.47 17.44
N LYS A 65 -6.05 8.13 16.65
CA LYS A 65 -7.24 8.80 17.14
C LYS A 65 -8.26 7.82 17.74
N GLU A 66 -9.08 8.32 18.62
CA GLU A 66 -10.13 7.54 19.26
C GLU A 66 -11.18 7.04 18.23
N PRO A 67 -11.79 5.86 18.49
CA PRO A 67 -12.89 5.39 17.65
C PRO A 67 -13.98 6.44 17.48
N GLY A 68 -14.46 6.62 16.26
CA GLY A 68 -15.45 7.64 15.90
C GLY A 68 -14.87 9.04 15.64
N LYS A 69 -13.55 9.24 15.81
CA LYS A 69 -12.85 10.48 15.45
C LYS A 69 -11.80 10.28 14.36
N ARG A 70 -11.68 9.08 13.86
CA ARG A 70 -10.74 8.75 12.79
C ARG A 70 -11.25 9.22 11.46
N LEU A 71 -10.38 9.76 10.63
CA LEU A 71 -10.67 10.29 9.30
C LEU A 71 -9.71 9.69 8.28
N THR A 72 -10.11 9.69 7.03
CA THR A 72 -9.23 9.37 5.89
C THR A 72 -7.95 10.22 5.97
N GLY A 73 -6.82 9.67 5.61
CA GLY A 73 -5.56 10.40 5.63
C GLY A 73 -5.00 10.73 7.03
N ASP A 74 -5.47 10.12 8.10
CA ASP A 74 -4.94 10.37 9.44
C ASP A 74 -3.45 9.98 9.58
N TRP A 75 -3.00 9.04 8.77
CA TRP A 75 -1.61 8.58 8.72
C TRP A 75 -1.23 8.16 7.29
N GLY A 76 0.06 7.97 7.01
CA GLY A 76 0.52 7.75 5.66
C GLY A 76 0.08 6.41 5.06
N GLY A 77 0.43 5.31 5.67
CA GLY A 77 0.13 3.98 5.13
C GLY A 77 1.28 2.99 5.28
N LEU A 78 1.10 1.81 4.68
CA LEU A 78 2.12 0.77 4.60
C LEU A 78 2.73 0.74 3.20
N ILE A 79 4.04 0.93 3.13
CA ILE A 79 4.81 0.94 1.87
C ILE A 79 5.76 -0.25 1.88
N ILE A 80 5.71 -1.09 0.85
CA ILE A 80 6.60 -2.23 0.67
C ILE A 80 7.37 -2.04 -0.62
N CYS A 81 8.70 -1.99 -0.53
CA CYS A 81 9.59 -1.82 -1.66
C CYS A 81 10.40 -3.10 -1.89
N GLY A 82 10.63 -3.43 -3.15
CA GLY A 82 11.46 -4.54 -3.61
C GLY A 82 12.34 -4.13 -4.78
N ASN A 83 13.01 -5.09 -5.39
CA ASN A 83 13.89 -4.89 -6.54
C ASN A 83 13.37 -5.55 -7.83
N ALA A 84 12.12 -6.01 -7.85
CA ALA A 84 11.54 -6.59 -9.06
C ALA A 84 11.36 -5.55 -10.16
N ARG A 85 11.17 -6.00 -11.39
CA ARG A 85 11.15 -5.17 -12.60
C ARG A 85 10.12 -4.05 -12.55
N VAL A 86 10.57 -2.86 -12.96
CA VAL A 86 9.72 -1.70 -13.26
C VAL A 86 10.07 -1.17 -14.65
N ASN A 87 9.09 -0.67 -15.39
CA ASN A 87 9.30 -0.18 -16.78
C ASN A 87 9.66 1.32 -16.84
N ARG A 88 10.54 1.75 -15.94
CA ARG A 88 11.04 3.14 -15.91
C ARG A 88 12.47 3.22 -16.44
N THR A 89 12.84 4.39 -16.96
CA THR A 89 14.20 4.65 -17.45
C THR A 89 15.20 4.71 -16.28
N ASN A 90 14.79 5.32 -15.18
CA ASN A 90 15.58 5.43 -13.95
C ASN A 90 14.82 4.75 -12.81
N GLN A 91 15.56 4.28 -11.83
CA GLN A 91 14.96 3.73 -10.61
C GLN A 91 14.11 4.79 -9.91
N PRO A 92 12.80 4.53 -9.70
CA PRO A 92 11.89 5.50 -9.14
C PRO A 92 11.95 5.55 -7.62
N THR A 93 11.33 6.58 -7.05
CA THR A 93 10.96 6.68 -5.63
C THR A 93 9.45 6.60 -5.49
N ILE A 94 8.96 6.13 -4.35
CA ILE A 94 7.52 6.16 -4.04
C ILE A 94 7.03 7.60 -3.99
N GLU A 95 5.93 7.86 -4.65
CA GLU A 95 5.22 9.14 -4.64
C GLU A 95 4.74 9.47 -3.22
N GLY A 96 4.71 10.75 -2.86
CA GLY A 96 4.38 11.15 -1.48
C GLY A 96 5.26 10.52 -0.39
N GLY A 97 6.21 9.70 -0.78
CA GLY A 97 6.97 8.83 0.10
C GLY A 97 8.31 9.41 0.55
N PRO A 98 9.05 8.61 1.28
CA PRO A 98 10.30 9.00 1.94
C PRO A 98 11.52 9.10 1.01
N GLY A 99 11.37 9.04 -0.31
CA GLY A 99 12.47 9.02 -1.26
C GLY A 99 13.21 7.67 -1.33
N THR A 100 12.63 6.60 -0.83
CA THR A 100 13.17 5.25 -0.97
C THR A 100 13.14 4.82 -2.43
N LEU A 101 14.31 4.53 -2.99
CA LEU A 101 14.44 3.95 -4.34
C LEU A 101 13.95 2.51 -4.33
N TYR A 102 13.27 2.09 -5.39
CA TYR A 102 12.78 0.72 -5.53
C TYR A 102 12.85 0.22 -6.97
N GLY A 103 12.63 -1.07 -7.14
CA GLY A 103 12.55 -1.72 -8.44
C GLY A 103 13.88 -1.86 -9.17
N ASN A 104 13.86 -2.60 -10.27
CA ASN A 104 14.96 -2.75 -11.20
C ASN A 104 14.50 -2.35 -12.62
N THR A 105 15.24 -1.46 -13.26
CA THR A 105 14.87 -0.92 -14.58
C THR A 105 15.45 -1.70 -15.76
N THR A 106 16.36 -2.65 -15.50
CA THR A 106 17.13 -3.32 -16.56
C THR A 106 17.11 -4.84 -16.52
N SER A 107 16.79 -5.45 -15.37
CA SER A 107 16.89 -6.91 -15.16
C SER A 107 15.65 -7.47 -14.50
N ASP A 108 15.30 -8.71 -14.83
CA ASP A 108 14.24 -9.49 -14.22
C ASP A 108 14.75 -10.41 -13.09
N GLU A 109 16.01 -10.29 -12.72
CA GLU A 109 16.69 -11.14 -11.74
C GLU A 109 15.96 -11.22 -10.39
N PHE A 110 15.36 -10.10 -9.96
CA PHE A 110 14.66 -9.98 -8.68
C PHE A 110 13.14 -10.20 -8.76
N ASN A 111 12.60 -10.59 -9.92
CA ASN A 111 11.17 -10.78 -10.09
C ASN A 111 10.57 -11.86 -9.17
N ALA A 112 11.38 -12.79 -8.68
CA ALA A 112 10.97 -13.84 -7.75
C ALA A 112 11.36 -13.56 -6.28
N GLU A 113 11.90 -12.37 -5.96
CA GLU A 113 12.27 -12.05 -4.59
C GLU A 113 11.05 -11.95 -3.66
N SER A 114 11.31 -12.00 -2.36
CA SER A 114 10.26 -11.89 -1.34
C SER A 114 10.54 -10.73 -0.38
N SER A 115 9.60 -9.81 -0.29
CA SER A 115 9.54 -8.77 0.74
C SER A 115 8.75 -9.23 1.98
N GLY A 116 8.35 -10.52 2.05
CA GLY A 116 7.71 -11.12 3.21
C GLY A 116 6.29 -11.61 2.99
N LYS A 117 5.41 -11.39 3.96
CA LYS A 117 4.04 -11.90 3.96
C LYS A 117 3.07 -10.93 4.62
N LEU A 118 1.94 -10.70 3.97
CA LEU A 118 0.74 -10.06 4.53
C LEU A 118 -0.44 -11.03 4.46
N LYS A 119 -1.00 -11.39 5.59
CA LYS A 119 -2.16 -12.27 5.67
C LYS A 119 -3.07 -11.90 6.84
N TYR A 120 -4.38 -11.79 6.57
CA TYR A 120 -5.36 -11.29 7.54
C TYR A 120 -4.92 -9.96 8.17
N VAL A 121 -4.66 -8.99 7.30
CA VAL A 121 -4.23 -7.64 7.66
C VAL A 121 -5.34 -6.64 7.33
N ARG A 122 -5.58 -5.68 8.20
CA ARG A 122 -6.46 -4.53 7.95
C ARG A 122 -5.63 -3.25 8.03
N ILE A 123 -5.82 -2.37 7.07
CA ILE A 123 -5.20 -1.03 7.00
C ILE A 123 -6.35 -0.04 6.94
N GLU A 124 -6.40 0.90 7.87
CA GLU A 124 -7.55 1.78 8.04
C GLU A 124 -7.12 3.23 8.19
N PHE A 125 -7.82 4.15 7.53
CA PHE A 125 -7.65 5.61 7.65
C PHE A 125 -6.26 6.11 7.22
N ALA A 126 -5.65 5.45 6.27
CA ALA A 126 -4.37 5.84 5.66
C ALA A 126 -4.57 6.83 4.50
N GLY A 127 -3.52 7.12 3.74
CA GLY A 127 -3.62 7.95 2.54
C GLY A 127 -3.33 9.43 2.82
N TYR A 128 -2.35 9.74 3.66
CA TYR A 128 -2.07 11.13 4.02
C TYR A 128 -1.55 11.95 2.83
N PRO A 129 -2.19 13.09 2.47
CA PRO A 129 -1.71 13.97 1.43
C PRO A 129 -0.52 14.80 1.92
N LEU A 130 0.69 14.52 1.44
CA LEU A 130 1.91 15.27 1.80
C LEU A 130 1.97 16.62 1.09
N GLU A 131 1.67 16.66 -0.18
CA GLU A 131 1.60 17.82 -1.06
C GLU A 131 0.50 17.56 -2.08
N PRO A 132 -0.04 18.58 -2.75
CA PRO A 132 -0.95 18.38 -3.88
C PRO A 132 -0.29 17.46 -4.93
N ASP A 133 -1.01 16.48 -5.40
CA ASP A 133 -0.57 15.45 -6.35
C ASP A 133 0.61 14.59 -5.84
N LYS A 134 0.74 14.43 -4.52
CA LYS A 134 1.74 13.57 -3.85
C LYS A 134 1.18 12.96 -2.58
N GLU A 135 0.26 12.10 -2.75
CA GLU A 135 -0.39 11.36 -1.68
C GLU A 135 0.34 10.04 -1.40
N ILE A 136 0.09 9.47 -0.24
CA ILE A 136 0.53 8.12 0.11
C ILE A 136 -0.71 7.23 0.11
N ASN A 137 -0.66 6.11 -0.59
CA ASN A 137 -1.77 5.15 -0.64
C ASN A 137 -1.97 4.38 0.66
N GLY A 138 -3.09 3.70 0.78
CA GLY A 138 -3.34 2.80 1.89
C GLY A 138 -2.28 1.70 2.01
N LEU A 139 -2.08 0.98 0.92
CA LEU A 139 -1.06 -0.05 0.77
C LEU A 139 -0.34 0.10 -0.57
N THR A 140 0.94 0.44 -0.52
CA THR A 140 1.78 0.66 -1.70
C THR A 140 2.79 -0.47 -1.90
N PHE A 141 2.91 -0.96 -3.12
CA PHE A 141 3.92 -1.93 -3.55
C PHE A 141 4.83 -1.31 -4.62
N GLY A 142 6.08 -1.02 -4.29
CA GLY A 142 7.07 -0.51 -5.24
C GLY A 142 8.04 -1.61 -5.68
N GLY A 143 7.91 -2.13 -6.91
CA GLY A 143 8.79 -3.17 -7.46
C GLY A 143 8.86 -4.44 -6.63
N VAL A 144 7.75 -4.90 -6.07
CA VAL A 144 7.73 -6.09 -5.20
C VAL A 144 7.67 -7.38 -6.02
N GLY A 145 8.48 -8.36 -5.65
CA GLY A 145 8.62 -9.63 -6.35
C GLY A 145 7.57 -10.67 -5.98
N SER A 146 7.38 -11.66 -6.89
CA SER A 146 6.36 -12.71 -6.79
C SER A 146 6.56 -13.72 -5.65
N GLY A 147 7.71 -13.71 -4.98
CA GLY A 147 7.94 -14.49 -3.77
C GLY A 147 7.29 -13.88 -2.52
N THR A 148 6.71 -12.68 -2.62
CA THR A 148 5.95 -12.04 -1.54
C THR A 148 4.53 -12.60 -1.51
N GLU A 149 4.04 -12.98 -0.32
CA GLU A 149 2.68 -13.49 -0.14
C GLU A 149 1.74 -12.36 0.31
N VAL A 150 0.63 -12.14 -0.42
CA VAL A 150 -0.39 -11.13 -0.08
C VAL A 150 -1.78 -11.75 -0.21
N GLU A 151 -2.42 -12.03 0.93
CA GLU A 151 -3.74 -12.67 0.98
C GLU A 151 -4.59 -12.13 2.13
N PHE A 152 -5.90 -12.01 1.91
CA PHE A 152 -6.85 -11.58 2.93
C PHE A 152 -6.45 -10.24 3.56
N VAL A 153 -6.24 -9.25 2.70
CA VAL A 153 -5.93 -7.89 3.13
C VAL A 153 -7.13 -6.98 2.86
N GLN A 154 -7.47 -6.14 3.82
CA GLN A 154 -8.51 -5.11 3.68
C GLN A 154 -7.91 -3.74 3.90
N VAL A 155 -8.12 -2.83 2.94
CA VAL A 155 -7.87 -1.39 3.10
C VAL A 155 -9.21 -0.68 3.23
N SER A 156 -9.33 0.22 4.19
CA SER A 156 -10.57 0.92 4.48
C SER A 156 -10.31 2.40 4.73
N PHE A 157 -11.12 3.25 4.12
CA PHE A 157 -11.07 4.69 4.33
C PHE A 157 -9.70 5.29 4.01
N SER A 158 -9.06 4.85 2.93
CA SER A 158 -7.89 5.54 2.39
C SER A 158 -8.31 6.89 1.84
N ASN A 159 -7.45 7.91 1.94
CA ASN A 159 -7.70 9.24 1.37
C ASN A 159 -7.14 9.35 -0.05
N ASP A 160 -6.42 8.39 -0.47
CA ASP A 160 -5.89 8.16 -1.80
C ASP A 160 -6.20 6.72 -2.16
N ASP A 161 -5.48 6.11 -3.11
CA ASP A 161 -5.74 4.74 -3.50
C ASP A 161 -5.77 3.78 -2.30
N SER A 162 -6.65 2.81 -2.41
CA SER A 162 -6.65 1.74 -1.42
C SER A 162 -5.42 0.85 -1.58
N TYR A 163 -5.13 0.45 -2.82
CA TYR A 163 -3.95 -0.35 -3.18
C TYR A 163 -3.32 0.21 -4.45
N GLU A 164 -2.00 0.37 -4.44
CA GLU A 164 -1.27 0.74 -5.64
C GLU A 164 -0.02 -0.11 -5.85
N TRP A 165 0.19 -0.55 -7.10
CA TRP A 165 1.34 -1.35 -7.54
C TRP A 165 2.18 -0.58 -8.55
N PHE A 166 3.30 -0.04 -8.12
CA PHE A 166 4.30 0.58 -8.99
C PHE A 166 5.25 -0.49 -9.56
N GLY A 167 4.85 -1.18 -10.62
CA GLY A 167 5.60 -2.27 -11.22
C GLY A 167 5.71 -3.51 -10.32
N GLY A 168 6.69 -4.35 -10.62
CA GLY A 168 6.89 -5.59 -9.90
C GLY A 168 6.03 -6.75 -10.40
N THR A 169 6.07 -7.86 -9.66
CA THR A 169 5.49 -9.15 -10.07
C THR A 169 4.72 -9.83 -8.94
N VAL A 170 4.51 -9.15 -7.81
CA VAL A 170 3.81 -9.70 -6.65
C VAL A 170 2.39 -10.15 -7.03
N ASN A 171 1.99 -11.34 -6.54
CA ASN A 171 0.62 -11.82 -6.70
C ASN A 171 -0.17 -11.53 -5.42
N ALA A 172 -1.42 -11.11 -5.58
CA ALA A 172 -2.30 -10.85 -4.44
C ALA A 172 -3.71 -11.40 -4.69
N LYS A 173 -4.36 -11.86 -3.63
CA LYS A 173 -5.74 -12.36 -3.70
C LYS A 173 -6.52 -12.15 -2.41
N HIS A 174 -7.86 -12.18 -2.54
CA HIS A 174 -8.79 -11.92 -1.45
C HIS A 174 -8.55 -10.54 -0.83
N LEU A 175 -8.58 -9.51 -1.67
CA LEU A 175 -8.40 -8.12 -1.27
C LEU A 175 -9.76 -7.41 -1.19
N ILE A 176 -9.91 -6.55 -0.20
CA ILE A 176 -11.09 -5.70 -0.05
C ILE A 176 -10.63 -4.24 0.03
N ALA A 177 -11.12 -3.41 -0.88
CA ALA A 177 -11.08 -1.96 -0.79
C ALA A 177 -12.43 -1.45 -0.30
N TYR A 178 -12.46 -0.71 0.78
CA TYR A 178 -13.69 -0.26 1.40
C TYR A 178 -13.70 1.25 1.62
N LYS A 179 -14.47 1.94 0.80
CA LYS A 179 -14.70 3.39 0.88
C LYS A 179 -13.42 4.22 0.84
N GLY A 180 -12.53 3.91 -0.09
CA GLY A 180 -11.42 4.78 -0.49
C GLY A 180 -11.92 6.03 -1.19
N TRP A 181 -11.07 7.05 -1.24
CA TRP A 181 -11.38 8.32 -1.91
C TRP A 181 -11.03 8.28 -3.38
N ASP A 182 -9.86 7.79 -3.74
CA ASP A 182 -9.46 7.64 -5.12
C ASP A 182 -9.61 6.18 -5.57
N ASP A 183 -8.71 5.60 -6.30
CA ASP A 183 -8.88 4.29 -6.87
C ASP A 183 -8.83 3.16 -5.83
N ASP A 184 -9.58 2.10 -6.08
CA ASP A 184 -9.56 0.97 -5.15
C ASP A 184 -8.38 0.03 -5.42
N PHE A 185 -8.05 -0.17 -6.71
CA PHE A 185 -6.92 -0.99 -7.15
C PHE A 185 -6.26 -0.30 -8.34
N ASP A 186 -5.07 0.27 -8.14
CA ASP A 186 -4.30 0.88 -9.22
C ASP A 186 -3.00 0.12 -9.52
N THR A 187 -2.66 0.00 -10.79
CA THR A 187 -1.44 -0.64 -11.27
C THR A 187 -0.71 0.25 -12.26
N ASP A 188 0.55 0.56 -11.98
CA ASP A 188 1.40 1.39 -12.84
C ASP A 188 2.78 0.75 -13.07
N PHE A 189 3.62 1.44 -13.79
CA PHE A 189 5.04 1.15 -14.06
C PHE A 189 5.33 -0.27 -14.54
N GLY A 190 4.36 -0.85 -15.31
CA GLY A 190 4.52 -2.16 -15.91
C GLY A 190 4.38 -3.32 -14.91
N TYR A 191 3.48 -3.18 -13.96
CA TYR A 191 3.11 -4.30 -13.07
C TYR A 191 2.68 -5.52 -13.87
N THR A 192 3.19 -6.71 -13.51
CA THR A 192 2.92 -7.98 -14.21
C THR A 192 2.47 -9.11 -13.29
N GLY A 193 2.16 -8.80 -12.03
CA GLY A 193 1.61 -9.75 -11.08
C GLY A 193 0.17 -10.16 -11.42
N LYS A 194 -0.41 -11.03 -10.60
CA LYS A 194 -1.77 -11.54 -10.76
C LYS A 194 -2.61 -11.14 -9.57
N LEU A 195 -3.75 -10.52 -9.85
CA LEU A 195 -4.74 -10.12 -8.86
C LEU A 195 -5.99 -10.98 -9.02
N GLN A 196 -6.53 -11.53 -7.92
CA GLN A 196 -7.70 -12.38 -7.95
C GLN A 196 -8.56 -12.22 -6.69
N PHE A 197 -9.88 -12.31 -6.86
CA PHE A 197 -10.85 -12.16 -5.77
C PHE A 197 -10.74 -10.78 -5.09
N LEU A 198 -10.91 -9.74 -5.90
CA LEU A 198 -10.94 -8.36 -5.48
C LEU A 198 -12.39 -7.93 -5.20
N LEU A 199 -12.60 -7.20 -4.13
CA LEU A 199 -13.89 -6.61 -3.79
C LEU A 199 -13.70 -5.11 -3.55
N SER A 200 -14.29 -4.31 -4.42
CA SER A 200 -14.43 -2.86 -4.29
C SER A 200 -15.79 -2.53 -3.68
N VAL A 201 -15.83 -1.76 -2.61
CA VAL A 201 -17.06 -1.27 -1.99
C VAL A 201 -16.95 0.24 -1.82
N ARG A 202 -17.46 0.98 -2.79
CA ARG A 202 -17.39 2.45 -2.83
C ARG A 202 -18.60 3.10 -2.18
N ASP A 203 -18.41 4.33 -1.72
CA ASP A 203 -19.53 5.19 -1.30
C ASP A 203 -19.83 6.18 -2.45
N LYS A 204 -21.06 6.16 -2.95
CA LYS A 204 -21.50 7.01 -4.09
C LYS A 204 -21.30 8.51 -3.92
N ASN A 205 -21.01 8.98 -2.70
CA ASN A 205 -20.79 10.39 -2.40
C ASN A 205 -19.31 10.71 -2.16
N ILE A 206 -18.42 9.74 -2.34
CA ILE A 206 -16.98 9.89 -2.13
C ILE A 206 -16.28 9.61 -3.45
N ALA A 207 -15.56 10.62 -3.95
CA ALA A 207 -14.66 10.50 -5.09
C ALA A 207 -13.63 11.64 -5.00
N ASP A 208 -12.46 11.41 -5.54
CA ASP A 208 -11.48 12.46 -5.74
C ASP A 208 -11.83 13.31 -6.98
N THR A 209 -11.04 14.37 -7.22
CA THR A 209 -11.20 15.25 -8.37
C THR A 209 -10.69 14.66 -9.68
N SER A 210 -9.91 13.59 -9.61
CA SER A 210 -9.25 12.90 -10.72
C SER A 210 -10.04 11.77 -11.38
N ASP A 211 -11.30 11.53 -11.00
CA ASP A 211 -12.13 10.38 -11.45
C ASP A 211 -11.76 9.05 -10.78
N SER A 212 -12.29 8.80 -9.62
CA SER A 212 -12.04 7.58 -8.83
C SER A 212 -12.67 6.32 -9.42
N ASN A 213 -11.88 5.25 -9.56
CA ASN A 213 -12.27 4.01 -10.19
C ASN A 213 -12.23 2.82 -9.21
N GLY A 214 -12.93 1.72 -9.56
CA GLY A 214 -12.78 0.44 -8.88
C GLY A 214 -11.46 -0.25 -9.25
N PHE A 215 -10.99 -0.02 -10.48
CA PHE A 215 -9.71 -0.49 -10.99
C PHE A 215 -9.17 0.49 -12.02
N GLU A 216 -7.94 0.96 -11.83
CA GLU A 216 -7.19 1.73 -12.81
C GLU A 216 -5.91 0.98 -13.20
N SER A 217 -5.42 1.24 -14.39
CA SER A 217 -4.15 0.67 -14.84
C SER A 217 -3.46 1.63 -15.80
N ASP A 218 -2.40 2.22 -15.35
CA ASP A 218 -1.56 3.11 -16.11
C ASP A 218 -0.22 2.46 -16.46
N ASN A 219 0.42 3.00 -17.48
CA ASN A 219 1.73 2.53 -17.86
C ASN A 219 2.61 3.71 -18.29
N ALA A 220 3.85 3.75 -17.83
CA ALA A 220 4.84 4.76 -18.17
C ALA A 220 5.17 4.89 -19.65
N VAL A 221 4.73 3.95 -20.48
CA VAL A 221 4.80 4.04 -21.95
C VAL A 221 3.50 4.66 -22.42
N SER A 222 3.54 5.92 -22.82
CA SER A 222 2.41 6.66 -23.38
C SER A 222 1.55 5.77 -24.29
N TYR A 223 0.28 5.54 -23.94
CA TYR A 223 -0.81 5.03 -24.79
C TYR A 223 -1.62 3.81 -24.35
N THR A 224 -1.68 3.39 -23.09
CA THR A 224 -2.75 2.45 -22.72
C THR A 224 -3.29 2.71 -21.31
N HIS A 225 -4.31 3.56 -21.24
CA HIS A 225 -5.22 3.52 -20.09
C HIS A 225 -6.21 2.38 -20.29
N LEU A 226 -6.15 1.36 -19.46
CA LEU A 226 -7.20 0.36 -19.35
C LEU A 226 -8.10 0.75 -18.18
N ARG A 227 -9.18 1.45 -18.47
CA ARG A 227 -10.23 1.71 -17.47
C ARG A 227 -11.25 0.58 -17.55
N ALA A 228 -11.43 -0.17 -16.46
CA ALA A 228 -12.55 -1.06 -16.34
C ALA A 228 -13.80 -0.23 -16.02
N HIS A 229 -14.69 -0.08 -16.99
CA HIS A 229 -16.00 0.50 -16.73
C HIS A 229 -16.85 -0.51 -15.97
N GLU A 230 -17.36 -0.11 -14.82
CA GLU A 230 -18.38 -0.85 -14.10
C GLU A 230 -19.65 -0.93 -14.99
N THR A 231 -20.20 -2.13 -15.16
CA THR A 231 -21.52 -2.39 -15.76
C THR A 231 -22.56 -2.58 -14.68
#